data_8e0af90ed5fa60e69770c9423a27f76f
#
_entry.id   8e0af90ed5fa60e69770c9423a27f76f
#
_cell.length_a   1.000
_cell.length_b   1.000
_cell.length_c   1.000
_cell.angle_alpha   90.00
_cell.angle_beta   90.00
_cell.angle_gamma   90.00
#
_symmetry.space_group_name_H-M   'P 1'
#
loop_
_entity.id
_entity.type
_entity.pdbx_description
1 polymer ?
#
loop_
_entity_poly.entity_id
_entity_poly.type
_entity_poly.pdbx_seq_one_letter_code
_entity_poly.pdbx_strand_id
1 'polypeptide(L)'
;MNKKQLKSLEGKFSGAGKTGPLLVSTISEWYDAKHRDPSKEEIALINSVAPEACPHCGSPRLSKDGFQKKTGIRVYRCRACGRKFGPLTGTVFDSRKIPISEWVEFLVHLFEFHSVATSAEDNGNADSTGHYWLNKVFLVLGDYQEGVSFSDVVWIDEAYVPVWKSEKARGGGKDLRGLSRNQCCIMTATDGRKCWLKASGFGKPSEKKAAAYSGVLSGARKVIHDGEKAHDAVLERLGCRSVVIDPRAWKGKPDKCNPMEPVNEVHRYLKGFLRCHRGYSRRNLQDWLNLFCFIWNEGGTKAQKAQKFIEKAIKKRALLRFRGQKDAMAARK
;
A
#
# COMPACT_ATOMS: atom_id res chain seq x y z
N MET A 1 -19.57 -21.13 10.16
CA MET A 1 -18.43 -21.68 10.93
C MET A 1 -18.47 -23.21 10.91
N ASN A 2 -17.34 -23.92 10.85
CA ASN A 2 -17.34 -25.39 10.89
C ASN A 2 -17.38 -25.93 12.32
N LYS A 3 -17.79 -27.23 12.49
CA LYS A 3 -17.92 -27.87 13.82
C LYS A 3 -16.67 -27.77 14.72
N LYS A 4 -15.45 -27.85 14.13
CA LYS A 4 -14.19 -27.76 14.89
C LYS A 4 -13.93 -26.35 15.41
N GLN A 5 -14.24 -25.33 14.59
CA GLN A 5 -14.13 -23.92 14.97
C GLN A 5 -15.15 -23.56 16.05
N LEU A 6 -16.39 -24.01 15.91
CA LEU A 6 -17.44 -23.81 16.90
C LEU A 6 -17.03 -24.41 18.26
N LYS A 7 -16.62 -25.69 18.29
CA LYS A 7 -16.16 -26.36 19.50
C LYS A 7 -14.95 -25.65 20.18
N SER A 8 -14.04 -25.09 19.36
CA SER A 8 -12.92 -24.29 19.88
C SER A 8 -13.38 -22.98 20.51
N LEU A 9 -14.41 -22.33 19.93
CA LEU A 9 -14.99 -21.11 20.45
C LEU A 9 -15.74 -21.37 21.76
N GLU A 10 -16.56 -22.43 21.80
CA GLU A 10 -17.26 -22.90 23.01
C GLU A 10 -16.27 -23.15 24.16
N GLY A 11 -15.14 -23.81 23.87
CA GLY A 11 -14.08 -24.03 24.86
C GLY A 11 -13.46 -22.74 25.41
N LYS A 12 -13.32 -21.70 24.59
CA LYS A 12 -12.79 -20.40 25.05
C LYS A 12 -13.72 -19.69 26.03
N PHE A 13 -15.02 -19.88 25.90
CA PHE A 13 -16.03 -19.23 26.75
C PHE A 13 -16.71 -20.15 27.75
N SER A 14 -16.20 -21.37 27.94
CA SER A 14 -16.77 -22.34 28.89
C SER A 14 -16.85 -21.83 30.33
N GLY A 15 -15.91 -20.96 30.74
CA GLY A 15 -15.89 -20.32 32.06
C GLY A 15 -16.70 -19.02 32.18
N ALA A 16 -17.33 -18.56 31.12
CA ALA A 16 -18.04 -17.27 31.10
C ALA A 16 -19.50 -17.32 31.63
N GLY A 17 -19.87 -18.38 32.31
CA GLY A 17 -21.21 -18.55 32.92
C GLY A 17 -22.33 -18.38 31.89
N LYS A 18 -23.40 -17.68 32.28
CA LYS A 18 -24.60 -17.46 31.42
C LYS A 18 -24.32 -16.62 30.18
N THR A 19 -23.22 -15.86 30.12
CA THR A 19 -22.84 -15.03 28.96
C THR A 19 -22.09 -15.82 27.89
N GLY A 20 -21.52 -16.97 28.23
CA GLY A 20 -20.77 -17.81 27.28
C GLY A 20 -21.55 -18.20 26.02
N PRO A 21 -22.76 -18.77 26.14
CA PRO A 21 -23.58 -19.12 24.98
C PRO A 21 -23.92 -17.91 24.09
N LEU A 22 -24.21 -16.75 24.68
CA LEU A 22 -24.48 -15.50 23.93
C LEU A 22 -23.26 -15.09 23.12
N LEU A 23 -22.06 -15.09 23.70
CA LEU A 23 -20.84 -14.72 23.00
C LEU A 23 -20.53 -15.70 21.84
N VAL A 24 -20.71 -17.00 22.07
CA VAL A 24 -20.53 -18.04 21.03
C VAL A 24 -21.49 -17.82 19.87
N SER A 25 -22.79 -17.58 20.16
CA SER A 25 -23.82 -17.31 19.12
C SER A 25 -23.46 -16.07 18.32
N THR A 26 -23.22 -14.94 18.98
CA THR A 26 -22.91 -13.67 18.32
C THR A 26 -21.66 -13.76 17.43
N ILE A 27 -20.57 -14.36 17.93
CA ILE A 27 -19.34 -14.52 17.15
C ILE A 27 -19.56 -15.48 15.97
N SER A 28 -20.37 -16.53 16.15
CA SER A 28 -20.72 -17.44 15.06
C SER A 28 -21.51 -16.73 13.94
N GLU A 29 -22.47 -15.90 14.31
CA GLU A 29 -23.25 -15.09 13.36
C GLU A 29 -22.36 -14.11 12.60
N TRP A 30 -21.47 -13.39 13.28
CA TRP A 30 -20.50 -12.51 12.64
C TRP A 30 -19.57 -13.25 11.67
N TYR A 31 -19.09 -14.44 12.07
CA TYR A 31 -18.26 -15.26 11.20
C TYR A 31 -19.02 -15.67 9.94
N ASP A 32 -20.26 -16.12 10.08
CA ASP A 32 -21.07 -16.60 8.96
C ASP A 32 -21.47 -15.46 8.03
N ALA A 33 -21.79 -14.28 8.58
CA ALA A 33 -22.04 -13.07 7.80
C ALA A 33 -20.84 -12.66 6.92
N LYS A 34 -19.62 -12.80 7.43
CA LYS A 34 -18.39 -12.50 6.67
C LYS A 34 -18.03 -13.56 5.63
N HIS A 35 -18.37 -14.81 5.87
CA HIS A 35 -18.04 -15.92 4.99
C HIS A 35 -19.20 -16.30 4.05
N ARG A 36 -20.11 -15.35 3.83
CA ARG A 36 -21.22 -15.51 2.89
C ARG A 36 -20.74 -15.70 1.44
N ASP A 37 -21.61 -16.21 0.61
CA ASP A 37 -21.38 -16.23 -0.83
C ASP A 37 -21.32 -14.77 -1.37
N PRO A 38 -20.55 -14.49 -2.44
CA PRO A 38 -20.46 -13.16 -3.02
C PRO A 38 -21.83 -12.67 -3.50
N SER A 39 -22.08 -11.35 -3.36
CA SER A 39 -23.31 -10.71 -3.85
C SER A 39 -23.40 -10.74 -5.38
N LYS A 40 -24.58 -10.45 -5.92
CA LYS A 40 -24.79 -10.36 -7.38
C LYS A 40 -23.89 -9.29 -8.01
N GLU A 41 -23.70 -8.15 -7.32
CA GLU A 41 -22.85 -7.05 -7.75
C GLU A 41 -21.37 -7.46 -7.74
N GLU A 42 -20.93 -8.17 -6.71
CA GLU A 42 -19.57 -8.71 -6.66
C GLU A 42 -19.33 -9.74 -7.76
N ILE A 43 -20.28 -10.62 -8.02
CA ILE A 43 -20.20 -11.58 -9.14
C ILE A 43 -20.13 -10.86 -10.48
N ALA A 44 -20.94 -9.82 -10.68
CA ALA A 44 -20.92 -9.01 -11.89
C ALA A 44 -19.55 -8.32 -12.08
N LEU A 45 -18.99 -7.73 -11.01
CA LEU A 45 -17.66 -7.15 -11.02
C LEU A 45 -16.58 -8.17 -11.40
N ILE A 46 -16.60 -9.36 -10.78
CA ILE A 46 -15.64 -10.42 -11.09
C ILE A 46 -15.76 -10.88 -12.54
N ASN A 47 -16.99 -11.04 -13.03
CA ASN A 47 -17.26 -11.50 -14.39
C ASN A 47 -16.97 -10.45 -15.47
N SER A 48 -16.85 -9.16 -15.10
CA SER A 48 -16.40 -8.12 -16.02
C SER A 48 -14.92 -8.21 -16.37
N VAL A 49 -14.13 -8.96 -15.57
CA VAL A 49 -12.69 -9.15 -15.81
C VAL A 49 -12.49 -10.27 -16.81
N ALA A 50 -12.08 -9.92 -18.04
CA ALA A 50 -11.64 -10.86 -19.05
C ALA A 50 -10.12 -11.09 -18.94
N PRO A 51 -9.65 -12.31 -18.65
CA PRO A 51 -8.21 -12.57 -18.63
C PRO A 51 -7.64 -12.53 -20.06
N GLU A 52 -6.51 -11.86 -20.24
CA GLU A 52 -5.81 -11.76 -21.53
C GLU A 52 -5.00 -13.02 -21.83
N ALA A 53 -4.48 -13.65 -20.79
CA ALA A 53 -3.65 -14.85 -20.91
C ALA A 53 -3.93 -15.85 -19.79
N CYS A 54 -3.58 -17.12 -20.03
CA CYS A 54 -3.67 -18.19 -19.06
C CYS A 54 -2.73 -17.92 -17.86
N PRO A 55 -3.21 -17.91 -16.60
CA PRO A 55 -2.38 -17.71 -15.43
C PRO A 55 -1.40 -18.86 -15.15
N HIS A 56 -1.54 -19.98 -15.86
CA HIS A 56 -0.70 -21.16 -15.65
C HIS A 56 0.43 -21.32 -16.68
N CYS A 57 0.20 -20.90 -17.93
CA CYS A 57 1.19 -21.10 -19.01
C CYS A 57 1.40 -19.86 -19.90
N GLY A 58 0.76 -18.73 -19.59
CA GLY A 58 0.91 -17.50 -20.36
C GLY A 58 0.24 -17.47 -21.75
N SER A 59 -0.36 -18.57 -22.21
CA SER A 59 -0.96 -18.63 -23.54
C SER A 59 -2.20 -17.72 -23.65
N PRO A 60 -2.33 -16.95 -24.75
CA PRO A 60 -3.53 -16.13 -24.99
C PRO A 60 -4.71 -16.95 -25.55
N ARG A 61 -4.50 -18.26 -25.90
CA ARG A 61 -5.54 -19.12 -26.46
C ARG A 61 -6.53 -19.58 -25.40
N LEU A 62 -7.51 -18.73 -25.09
CA LEU A 62 -8.53 -18.95 -24.07
C LEU A 62 -9.90 -19.21 -24.68
N SER A 63 -10.73 -20.00 -24.01
CA SER A 63 -12.15 -20.16 -24.31
C SER A 63 -12.97 -20.00 -23.03
N LYS A 64 -14.18 -19.47 -23.15
CA LYS A 64 -15.18 -19.48 -22.09
C LYS A 64 -15.67 -20.91 -21.87
N ASP A 65 -15.72 -21.38 -20.63
CA ASP A 65 -16.09 -22.76 -20.25
C ASP A 65 -17.27 -22.76 -19.25
N GLY A 66 -18.23 -21.87 -19.47
CA GLY A 66 -19.42 -21.73 -18.62
C GLY A 66 -19.23 -20.94 -17.34
N PHE A 67 -19.95 -21.34 -16.31
CA PHE A 67 -19.96 -20.69 -14.99
C PHE A 67 -19.86 -21.74 -13.88
N GLN A 68 -19.34 -21.35 -12.74
CA GLN A 68 -19.43 -22.16 -11.52
C GLN A 68 -20.87 -22.25 -11.07
N LYS A 69 -21.40 -23.47 -10.91
CA LYS A 69 -22.82 -23.70 -10.55
C LYS A 69 -23.25 -23.00 -9.25
N LYS A 70 -22.36 -23.00 -8.22
CA LYS A 70 -22.66 -22.42 -6.91
C LYS A 70 -22.61 -20.89 -6.90
N THR A 71 -21.62 -20.28 -7.56
CA THR A 71 -21.33 -18.85 -7.40
C THR A 71 -21.68 -18.01 -8.62
N GLY A 72 -21.98 -18.61 -9.78
CA GLY A 72 -22.19 -17.86 -11.02
C GLY A 72 -20.93 -17.17 -11.58
N ILE A 73 -19.75 -17.46 -11.03
CA ILE A 73 -18.49 -16.90 -11.52
C ILE A 73 -18.07 -17.62 -12.80
N ARG A 74 -17.66 -16.83 -13.81
CA ARG A 74 -17.22 -17.34 -15.10
C ARG A 74 -16.01 -18.26 -14.97
N VAL A 75 -15.99 -19.33 -15.76
CA VAL A 75 -14.88 -20.25 -15.92
C VAL A 75 -14.28 -20.07 -17.31
N TYR A 76 -12.97 -20.08 -17.39
CA TYR A 76 -12.18 -20.11 -18.62
C TYR A 76 -11.43 -21.41 -18.71
N ARG A 77 -11.14 -21.84 -19.96
CA ARG A 77 -10.27 -22.97 -20.26
C ARG A 77 -9.14 -22.50 -21.17
N CYS A 78 -7.91 -22.83 -20.82
CA CYS A 78 -6.78 -22.63 -21.72
C CYS A 78 -6.71 -23.77 -22.77
N ARG A 79 -6.71 -23.40 -24.05
CA ARG A 79 -6.61 -24.35 -25.13
C ARG A 79 -5.18 -24.93 -25.33
N ALA A 80 -4.16 -24.25 -24.72
CA ALA A 80 -2.78 -24.73 -24.79
C ALA A 80 -2.45 -25.78 -23.73
N CYS A 81 -2.82 -25.51 -22.45
CA CYS A 81 -2.50 -26.39 -21.32
C CYS A 81 -3.70 -27.16 -20.76
N GLY A 82 -4.91 -26.97 -21.28
CA GLY A 82 -6.14 -27.64 -20.87
C GLY A 82 -6.71 -27.20 -19.50
N ARG A 83 -5.98 -26.41 -18.70
CA ARG A 83 -6.39 -26.03 -17.34
C ARG A 83 -7.56 -25.06 -17.35
N LYS A 84 -8.49 -25.26 -16.38
CA LYS A 84 -9.58 -24.33 -16.09
C LYS A 84 -9.18 -23.34 -15.01
N PHE A 85 -9.71 -22.12 -15.10
CA PHE A 85 -9.44 -21.05 -14.13
C PHE A 85 -10.55 -20.00 -14.15
N GLY A 86 -10.65 -19.21 -13.09
CA GLY A 86 -11.58 -18.08 -12.99
C GLY A 86 -10.91 -16.73 -13.25
N PRO A 87 -11.69 -15.63 -13.34
CA PRO A 87 -11.16 -14.29 -13.58
C PRO A 87 -10.11 -13.86 -12.55
N LEU A 88 -10.27 -14.25 -11.29
CA LEU A 88 -9.40 -13.86 -10.17
C LEU A 88 -8.20 -14.79 -9.96
N THR A 89 -8.06 -15.87 -10.75
CA THR A 89 -6.93 -16.80 -10.60
C THR A 89 -5.61 -16.08 -10.83
N GLY A 90 -4.69 -16.21 -9.88
CA GLY A 90 -3.39 -15.54 -9.91
C GLY A 90 -3.42 -14.05 -9.47
N THR A 91 -4.53 -13.53 -9.00
CA THR A 91 -4.62 -12.20 -8.36
C THR A 91 -4.51 -12.33 -6.84
N VAL A 92 -4.47 -11.18 -6.13
CA VAL A 92 -4.51 -11.16 -4.65
C VAL A 92 -5.81 -11.71 -4.08
N PHE A 93 -6.85 -11.83 -4.89
CA PHE A 93 -8.15 -12.41 -4.53
C PHE A 93 -8.30 -13.89 -4.91
N ASP A 94 -7.24 -14.52 -5.43
CA ASP A 94 -7.26 -15.96 -5.70
C ASP A 94 -7.53 -16.75 -4.42
N SER A 95 -8.41 -17.75 -4.51
CA SER A 95 -8.76 -18.67 -3.40
C SER A 95 -9.25 -17.93 -2.12
N ARG A 96 -9.88 -16.75 -2.29
CA ARG A 96 -10.43 -15.98 -1.16
C ARG A 96 -11.56 -16.75 -0.46
N LYS A 97 -11.64 -16.58 0.86
CA LYS A 97 -12.74 -17.09 1.69
C LYS A 97 -13.73 -16.01 2.10
N ILE A 98 -13.29 -14.77 2.10
CA ILE A 98 -14.05 -13.58 2.47
C ILE A 98 -14.39 -12.83 1.18
N PRO A 99 -15.61 -12.34 0.96
CA PRO A 99 -15.99 -11.56 -0.21
C PRO A 99 -15.11 -10.32 -0.41
N ILE A 100 -15.00 -9.85 -1.66
CA ILE A 100 -14.22 -8.63 -1.97
C ILE A 100 -14.88 -7.40 -1.35
N SER A 101 -16.21 -7.40 -1.23
CA SER A 101 -16.97 -6.31 -0.59
C SER A 101 -16.51 -6.01 0.84
N GLU A 102 -16.05 -7.02 1.60
CA GLU A 102 -15.52 -6.84 2.95
C GLU A 102 -14.17 -6.06 2.97
N TRP A 103 -13.49 -5.98 1.85
CA TRP A 103 -12.26 -5.20 1.73
C TRP A 103 -12.51 -3.70 1.70
N VAL A 104 -13.72 -3.28 1.31
CA VAL A 104 -14.03 -1.84 1.17
C VAL A 104 -13.86 -1.13 2.50
N GLU A 105 -14.46 -1.65 3.58
CA GLU A 105 -14.38 -1.07 4.92
C GLU A 105 -12.93 -1.05 5.45
N PHE A 106 -12.24 -2.19 5.36
CA PHE A 106 -10.82 -2.27 5.74
C PHE A 106 -9.96 -1.23 5.01
N LEU A 107 -10.16 -1.06 3.69
CA LEU A 107 -9.42 -0.09 2.88
C LEU A 107 -9.78 1.35 3.26
N VAL A 108 -11.06 1.64 3.53
CA VAL A 108 -11.49 2.98 3.95
C VAL A 108 -10.79 3.37 5.25
N HIS A 109 -10.82 2.51 6.27
CA HIS A 109 -10.14 2.74 7.55
C HIS A 109 -8.62 2.91 7.37
N LEU A 110 -7.99 2.04 6.56
CA LEU A 110 -6.57 2.15 6.25
C LEU A 110 -6.23 3.49 5.56
N PHE A 111 -7.10 3.98 4.67
CA PHE A 111 -6.92 5.26 3.97
C PHE A 111 -7.26 6.48 4.85
N GLU A 112 -7.94 6.29 5.96
CA GLU A 112 -8.18 7.27 7.02
C GLU A 112 -7.06 7.31 8.07
N PHE A 113 -5.99 6.57 7.82
CA PHE A 113 -4.81 6.45 8.67
C PHE A 113 -5.08 5.72 9.99
N HIS A 114 -6.10 4.84 10.04
CA HIS A 114 -6.23 3.92 11.15
C HIS A 114 -5.09 2.90 11.13
N SER A 115 -4.70 2.40 12.30
CA SER A 115 -3.71 1.32 12.37
C SER A 115 -4.23 0.05 11.68
N VAL A 116 -3.33 -0.82 11.24
CA VAL A 116 -3.72 -2.09 10.61
C VAL A 116 -4.55 -2.96 11.56
N ALA A 117 -4.17 -2.98 12.85
CA ALA A 117 -4.89 -3.72 13.89
C ALA A 117 -6.30 -3.17 14.06
N THR A 118 -6.45 -1.83 14.22
CA THR A 118 -7.77 -1.17 14.32
C THR A 118 -8.61 -1.43 13.08
N SER A 119 -8.05 -1.25 11.88
CA SER A 119 -8.77 -1.51 10.62
C SER A 119 -9.23 -2.97 10.48
N ALA A 120 -8.48 -3.93 11.03
CA ALA A 120 -8.87 -5.32 11.05
C ALA A 120 -9.97 -5.60 12.09
N GLU A 121 -9.84 -5.03 13.30
CA GLU A 121 -10.78 -5.18 14.39
C GLU A 121 -12.14 -4.58 14.05
N ASP A 122 -12.18 -3.33 13.58
CA ASP A 122 -13.41 -2.63 13.15
C ASP A 122 -14.11 -3.41 12.02
N ASN A 123 -13.34 -3.99 11.12
CA ASN A 123 -13.86 -4.88 10.07
C ASN A 123 -14.13 -6.31 10.61
N GLY A 124 -14.04 -6.59 11.93
CA GLY A 124 -14.28 -7.88 12.58
C GLY A 124 -13.36 -9.00 12.09
N ASN A 125 -12.14 -8.68 11.67
CA ASN A 125 -11.10 -9.64 11.30
C ASN A 125 -10.05 -9.77 12.40
N ALA A 126 -9.37 -10.91 12.45
CA ALA A 126 -8.18 -11.05 13.29
C ALA A 126 -7.03 -10.16 12.77
N ASP A 127 -6.18 -9.65 13.67
CA ASP A 127 -5.00 -8.84 13.33
C ASP A 127 -4.10 -9.51 12.27
N SER A 128 -3.90 -10.83 12.36
CA SER A 128 -3.16 -11.59 11.35
C SER A 128 -3.80 -11.55 9.95
N THR A 129 -5.12 -11.42 9.86
CA THR A 129 -5.85 -11.23 8.60
C THR A 129 -5.61 -9.82 8.06
N GLY A 130 -5.67 -8.80 8.93
CA GLY A 130 -5.38 -7.41 8.56
C GLY A 130 -3.97 -7.26 8.00
N HIS A 131 -2.96 -7.81 8.67
CA HIS A 131 -1.58 -7.83 8.16
C HIS A 131 -1.41 -8.61 6.85
N TYR A 132 -2.13 -9.72 6.69
CA TYR A 132 -2.14 -10.45 5.42
C TYR A 132 -2.77 -9.64 4.28
N TRP A 133 -3.84 -8.90 4.57
CA TRP A 133 -4.47 -8.01 3.59
C TRP A 133 -3.58 -6.81 3.26
N LEU A 134 -2.94 -6.21 4.26
CA LEU A 134 -1.94 -5.16 4.03
C LEU A 134 -0.83 -5.63 3.08
N ASN A 135 -0.29 -6.84 3.28
CA ASN A 135 0.74 -7.38 2.39
C ASN A 135 0.22 -7.56 0.94
N LYS A 136 -1.05 -7.87 0.77
CA LYS A 136 -1.70 -7.88 -0.55
C LYS A 136 -1.85 -6.47 -1.13
N VAL A 137 -2.18 -5.47 -0.29
CA VAL A 137 -2.21 -4.05 -0.70
C VAL A 137 -0.84 -3.63 -1.20
N PHE A 138 0.22 -3.93 -0.48
CA PHE A 138 1.59 -3.64 -0.89
C PHE A 138 1.96 -4.32 -2.22
N LEU A 139 1.54 -5.57 -2.40
CA LEU A 139 1.80 -6.30 -3.63
C LEU A 139 1.08 -5.67 -4.84
N VAL A 140 -0.15 -5.18 -4.64
CA VAL A 140 -0.90 -4.49 -5.70
C VAL A 140 -0.28 -3.15 -6.05
N LEU A 141 0.20 -2.41 -5.05
CA LEU A 141 0.73 -1.05 -5.22
C LEU A 141 2.26 -0.99 -5.42
N GLY A 142 2.95 -2.13 -5.51
CA GLY A 142 4.42 -2.19 -5.58
C GLY A 142 5.03 -1.38 -6.72
N ASP A 143 4.33 -1.26 -7.84
CA ASP A 143 4.71 -0.51 -9.05
C ASP A 143 3.95 0.82 -9.22
N TYR A 144 3.17 1.24 -8.23
CA TYR A 144 2.26 2.37 -8.38
C TYR A 144 2.95 3.67 -8.81
N GLN A 145 4.14 3.91 -8.32
CA GLN A 145 4.88 5.13 -8.58
C GLN A 145 5.70 5.10 -9.88
N GLU A 146 5.81 3.98 -10.57
CA GLU A 146 6.55 3.87 -11.84
C GLU A 146 5.93 4.72 -12.96
N GLY A 147 4.62 4.97 -12.88
CA GLY A 147 3.90 5.84 -13.81
C GLY A 147 3.81 7.32 -13.37
N VAL A 148 4.44 7.72 -12.26
CA VAL A 148 4.40 9.10 -11.79
C VAL A 148 5.51 9.90 -12.47
N SER A 149 5.12 10.98 -13.15
CA SER A 149 6.04 11.96 -13.75
C SER A 149 5.46 13.36 -13.62
N PHE A 150 6.31 14.37 -13.64
CA PHE A 150 5.95 15.78 -13.52
C PHE A 150 6.44 16.56 -14.73
N SER A 151 5.66 17.54 -15.19
CA SER A 151 5.90 18.25 -16.47
C SER A 151 6.04 19.76 -16.37
N ASP A 152 5.82 20.37 -15.23
CA ASP A 152 5.86 21.83 -15.11
C ASP A 152 6.69 22.25 -13.89
N VAL A 153 6.09 22.88 -12.91
CA VAL A 153 6.75 23.29 -11.66
C VAL A 153 6.70 22.15 -10.66
N VAL A 154 7.87 21.78 -10.13
CA VAL A 154 8.02 20.68 -9.18
C VAL A 154 8.79 21.15 -7.96
N TRP A 155 8.34 20.79 -6.79
CA TRP A 155 9.07 20.94 -5.53
C TRP A 155 9.75 19.64 -5.16
N ILE A 156 11.02 19.71 -4.78
CA ILE A 156 11.78 18.56 -4.26
C ILE A 156 12.41 18.90 -2.92
N ASP A 157 12.46 17.90 -2.04
CA ASP A 157 13.08 17.98 -0.70
C ASP A 157 13.19 16.58 -0.10
N GLU A 158 13.87 16.41 1.04
CA GLU A 158 13.98 15.15 1.75
C GLU A 158 13.20 15.14 3.06
N ALA A 159 12.35 14.13 3.21
CA ALA A 159 11.79 13.78 4.50
C ALA A 159 12.68 12.78 5.24
N TYR A 160 12.73 12.92 6.56
CA TYR A 160 13.46 12.01 7.41
C TYR A 160 12.51 11.37 8.42
N VAL A 161 12.60 10.03 8.50
CA VAL A 161 11.82 9.25 9.46
C VAL A 161 12.76 8.33 10.26
N PRO A 162 12.52 8.17 11.57
CA PRO A 162 13.39 7.35 12.41
C PRO A 162 13.31 5.87 12.04
N VAL A 163 14.43 5.17 12.19
CA VAL A 163 14.43 3.70 12.16
C VAL A 163 13.86 3.11 13.44
N TRP A 164 13.46 1.84 13.40
CA TRP A 164 13.02 1.11 14.59
C TRP A 164 14.10 1.08 15.67
N LYS A 165 13.67 1.02 16.93
CA LYS A 165 14.56 0.94 18.09
C LYS A 165 15.58 -0.22 17.98
N SER A 166 15.14 -1.38 17.47
CA SER A 166 16.00 -2.55 17.23
C SER A 166 16.97 -2.40 16.06
N GLU A 167 16.72 -1.45 15.15
CA GLU A 167 17.57 -1.20 13.98
C GLU A 167 18.52 -0.02 14.18
N LYS A 168 18.46 0.67 15.33
CA LYS A 168 19.27 1.86 15.62
C LYS A 168 20.77 1.50 15.74
N ALA A 169 21.56 2.24 15.00
CA ALA A 169 23.00 2.22 15.15
C ALA A 169 23.44 3.06 16.36
N ARG A 170 24.46 2.59 17.05
CA ARG A 170 25.05 3.24 18.24
C ARG A 170 26.51 3.61 17.99
N GLY A 171 26.92 4.72 18.60
CA GLY A 171 28.32 5.14 18.65
C GLY A 171 28.68 5.52 20.09
N GLY A 172 29.77 4.93 20.65
CA GLY A 172 30.12 5.17 22.05
C GLY A 172 29.04 4.77 23.05
N GLY A 173 28.28 3.72 22.77
CA GLY A 173 27.19 3.23 23.65
C GLY A 173 25.87 4.03 23.56
N LYS A 174 25.82 5.14 22.82
CA LYS A 174 24.64 6.02 22.67
C LYS A 174 24.06 5.96 21.27
N ASP A 175 22.74 6.19 21.14
CA ASP A 175 22.07 6.32 19.84
C ASP A 175 22.68 7.48 19.05
N LEU A 176 22.95 7.27 17.76
CA LEU A 176 23.39 8.33 16.87
C LEU A 176 22.27 9.37 16.70
N ARG A 177 22.63 10.66 16.78
CA ARG A 177 21.71 11.79 16.68
C ARG A 177 21.76 12.45 15.29
N GLY A 178 20.81 13.35 15.03
CA GLY A 178 20.73 14.14 13.80
C GLY A 178 20.48 13.28 12.56
N LEU A 179 20.89 13.76 11.40
CA LEU A 179 20.77 13.08 10.09
C LEU A 179 21.81 11.94 9.96
N SER A 180 21.68 10.94 10.81
CA SER A 180 22.56 9.77 10.90
C SER A 180 21.91 8.51 10.29
N ARG A 181 22.58 7.37 10.44
CA ARG A 181 22.03 6.05 10.07
C ARG A 181 20.72 5.70 10.80
N ASN A 182 20.33 6.48 11.80
CA ASN A 182 19.09 6.30 12.54
C ASN A 182 17.92 7.05 11.92
N GLN A 183 18.12 7.72 10.78
CA GLN A 183 17.10 8.38 9.98
C GLN A 183 17.09 7.80 8.57
N CYS A 184 15.93 7.28 8.14
CA CYS A 184 15.70 6.94 6.74
C CYS A 184 15.48 8.24 5.95
N CYS A 185 16.20 8.39 4.85
CA CYS A 185 16.06 9.48 3.91
C CYS A 185 15.02 9.11 2.86
N ILE A 186 14.00 9.93 2.70
CA ILE A 186 12.92 9.78 1.72
C ILE A 186 13.00 10.95 0.76
N MET A 187 13.38 10.67 -0.49
CA MET A 187 13.33 11.66 -1.57
C MET A 187 11.89 11.95 -1.91
N THR A 188 11.52 13.21 -1.97
CA THR A 188 10.15 13.67 -2.23
C THR A 188 10.12 14.60 -3.43
N ALA A 189 9.19 14.37 -4.35
CA ALA A 189 8.84 15.32 -5.41
C ALA A 189 7.33 15.52 -5.43
N THR A 190 6.87 16.76 -5.71
CA THR A 190 5.45 17.08 -5.83
C THR A 190 5.24 18.27 -6.78
N ASP A 191 4.09 18.27 -7.46
CA ASP A 191 3.58 19.41 -8.24
C ASP A 191 2.47 20.19 -7.48
N GLY A 192 2.33 19.90 -6.17
CA GLY A 192 1.26 20.42 -5.33
C GLY A 192 -0.06 19.65 -5.43
N ARG A 193 -0.20 18.71 -6.36
CA ARG A 193 -1.38 17.84 -6.54
C ARG A 193 -1.04 16.38 -6.32
N LYS A 194 0.02 15.92 -6.98
CA LYS A 194 0.55 14.56 -6.85
C LYS A 194 1.89 14.58 -6.13
N CYS A 195 2.25 13.48 -5.51
CA CYS A 195 3.57 13.28 -4.94
C CYS A 195 4.21 11.99 -5.44
N TRP A 196 5.53 11.98 -5.37
CA TRP A 196 6.38 10.81 -5.57
C TRP A 196 7.36 10.72 -4.40
N LEU A 197 7.54 9.53 -3.85
CA LEU A 197 8.33 9.26 -2.65
C LEU A 197 9.22 8.06 -2.84
N LYS A 198 10.54 8.22 -2.59
CA LYS A 198 11.50 7.13 -2.69
C LYS A 198 12.31 6.98 -1.41
N ALA A 199 12.28 5.81 -0.81
CA ALA A 199 13.20 5.44 0.27
C ALA A 199 14.60 5.30 -0.30
N SER A 200 15.51 6.21 0.08
CA SER A 200 16.86 6.34 -0.52
C SER A 200 17.98 6.06 0.50
N GLY A 201 17.73 5.13 1.43
CA GLY A 201 18.72 4.73 2.43
C GLY A 201 18.69 5.61 3.68
N PHE A 202 19.87 5.90 4.27
CA PHE A 202 19.98 6.51 5.59
C PHE A 202 20.82 7.78 5.56
N GLY A 203 20.57 8.67 6.55
CA GLY A 203 21.35 9.87 6.76
C GLY A 203 21.16 10.90 5.65
N LYS A 204 22.14 11.77 5.49
CA LYS A 204 22.10 12.90 4.56
C LYS A 204 21.86 12.49 3.10
N PRO A 205 21.29 13.38 2.28
CA PRO A 205 21.21 13.18 0.84
C PRO A 205 22.63 13.12 0.23
N SER A 206 22.72 12.57 -0.95
CA SER A 206 23.95 12.52 -1.76
C SER A 206 23.54 12.49 -3.23
N GLU A 207 24.45 12.85 -4.14
CA GLU A 207 24.22 12.81 -5.59
C GLU A 207 23.67 11.45 -6.06
N LYS A 208 24.23 10.34 -5.50
CA LYS A 208 23.75 8.98 -5.79
C LYS A 208 22.28 8.78 -5.41
N LYS A 209 21.84 9.35 -4.29
CA LYS A 209 20.44 9.29 -3.86
C LYS A 209 19.58 10.22 -4.71
N ALA A 210 20.03 11.45 -4.94
CA ALA A 210 19.35 12.44 -5.75
C ALA A 210 19.18 11.99 -7.21
N ALA A 211 20.04 11.11 -7.73
CA ALA A 211 19.86 10.49 -9.05
C ALA A 211 18.49 9.79 -9.21
N ALA A 212 17.83 9.40 -8.12
CA ALA A 212 16.47 8.85 -8.15
C ALA A 212 15.43 9.83 -8.71
N TYR A 213 15.67 11.13 -8.65
CA TYR A 213 14.79 12.14 -9.24
C TYR A 213 14.80 12.14 -10.78
N SER A 214 15.83 11.58 -11.44
CA SER A 214 16.01 11.68 -12.89
C SER A 214 14.79 11.22 -13.70
N GLY A 215 14.16 10.12 -13.31
CA GLY A 215 12.98 9.60 -14.02
C GLY A 215 11.74 10.46 -13.82
N VAL A 216 11.47 10.84 -12.58
CA VAL A 216 10.23 11.55 -12.22
C VAL A 216 10.25 13.03 -12.65
N LEU A 217 11.43 13.64 -12.77
CA LEU A 217 11.62 15.03 -13.18
C LEU A 217 11.92 15.20 -14.69
N SER A 218 11.91 14.13 -15.48
CA SER A 218 12.33 14.20 -16.90
C SER A 218 11.54 15.19 -17.77
N GLY A 219 10.32 15.54 -17.35
CA GLY A 219 9.47 16.54 -18.02
C GLY A 219 9.36 17.86 -17.26
N ALA A 220 10.02 18.03 -16.13
CA ALA A 220 9.92 19.24 -15.32
C ALA A 220 10.59 20.44 -15.99
N ARG A 221 9.89 21.57 -16.07
CA ARG A 221 10.44 22.82 -16.60
C ARG A 221 11.15 23.64 -15.53
N LYS A 222 10.64 23.62 -14.31
CA LYS A 222 11.17 24.35 -13.17
C LYS A 222 11.13 23.49 -11.91
N VAL A 223 12.25 23.44 -11.20
CA VAL A 223 12.37 22.73 -9.91
C VAL A 223 12.68 23.73 -8.80
N ILE A 224 11.87 23.68 -7.73
CA ILE A 224 12.01 24.51 -6.53
C ILE A 224 12.54 23.61 -5.41
N HIS A 225 13.64 24.02 -4.75
CA HIS A 225 14.27 23.25 -3.67
C HIS A 225 14.99 24.15 -2.65
N ASP A 226 15.46 23.57 -1.56
CA ASP A 226 16.09 24.28 -0.43
C ASP A 226 17.58 24.60 -0.66
N GLY A 227 18.15 24.24 -1.80
CA GLY A 227 19.58 24.45 -2.13
C GLY A 227 20.49 23.34 -1.62
N GLU A 228 19.96 22.14 -1.31
CA GLU A 228 20.79 20.98 -1.01
C GLU A 228 21.66 20.61 -2.23
N LYS A 229 22.99 20.65 -2.04
CA LYS A 229 23.99 20.42 -3.12
C LYS A 229 23.85 19.07 -3.82
N ALA A 230 23.32 18.08 -3.13
CA ALA A 230 23.08 16.77 -3.73
C ALA A 230 22.13 16.82 -4.94
N HIS A 231 21.33 17.88 -5.10
CA HIS A 231 20.42 18.06 -6.22
C HIS A 231 21.10 18.58 -7.49
N ASP A 232 22.20 19.33 -7.37
CA ASP A 232 22.82 20.09 -8.47
C ASP A 232 23.10 19.21 -9.69
N ALA A 233 23.79 18.09 -9.50
CA ALA A 233 24.18 17.21 -10.60
C ALA A 233 23.00 16.62 -11.38
N VAL A 234 21.85 16.33 -10.72
CA VAL A 234 20.67 15.82 -11.40
C VAL A 234 19.91 16.93 -12.11
N LEU A 235 19.84 18.13 -11.53
CA LEU A 235 19.15 19.28 -12.11
C LEU A 235 19.90 19.80 -13.35
N GLU A 236 21.22 19.90 -13.30
CA GLU A 236 22.07 20.25 -14.45
C GLU A 236 21.89 19.26 -15.62
N ARG A 237 21.92 17.95 -15.33
CA ARG A 237 21.74 16.92 -16.36
C ARG A 237 20.37 16.98 -17.03
N LEU A 238 19.32 17.34 -16.28
CA LEU A 238 17.96 17.46 -16.80
C LEU A 238 17.72 18.80 -17.53
N GLY A 239 18.62 19.80 -17.37
CA GLY A 239 18.47 21.11 -17.98
C GLY A 239 17.24 21.89 -17.51
N CYS A 240 16.67 21.56 -16.36
CA CYS A 240 15.52 22.24 -15.81
C CYS A 240 15.93 23.52 -15.05
N ARG A 241 15.07 24.53 -15.06
CA ARG A 241 15.30 25.77 -14.31
C ARG A 241 15.25 25.49 -12.81
N SER A 242 16.40 25.61 -12.13
CA SER A 242 16.50 25.50 -10.68
C SER A 242 16.13 26.83 -10.01
N VAL A 243 15.33 26.76 -8.92
CA VAL A 243 14.99 27.88 -8.04
C VAL A 243 15.26 27.48 -6.60
N VAL A 244 16.26 28.09 -6.01
CA VAL A 244 16.66 27.83 -4.62
C VAL A 244 15.87 28.73 -3.67
N ILE A 245 15.31 28.16 -2.63
CA ILE A 245 14.65 28.85 -1.53
C ILE A 245 15.47 28.67 -0.26
N ASP A 246 16.05 29.75 0.25
CA ASP A 246 16.78 29.69 1.54
C ASP A 246 15.78 29.47 2.71
N PRO A 247 15.84 28.33 3.41
CA PRO A 247 14.92 28.05 4.53
C PRO A 247 15.01 29.09 5.67
N ARG A 248 16.17 29.73 5.83
CA ARG A 248 16.40 30.73 6.91
C ARG A 248 15.54 31.99 6.70
N ALA A 249 15.31 32.38 5.46
CA ALA A 249 14.48 33.55 5.11
C ALA A 249 13.00 33.39 5.52
N TRP A 250 12.57 32.15 5.78
CA TRP A 250 11.18 31.80 6.09
C TRP A 250 10.99 31.33 7.52
N LYS A 251 12.05 31.25 8.33
CA LYS A 251 11.96 30.87 9.74
C LYS A 251 11.06 31.82 10.52
N GLY A 252 10.06 31.27 11.22
CA GLY A 252 9.10 32.03 12.03
C GLY A 252 7.96 32.68 11.24
N LYS A 253 7.90 32.52 9.92
CA LYS A 253 6.75 32.94 9.10
C LYS A 253 5.70 31.82 9.02
N PRO A 254 4.41 32.16 8.79
CA PRO A 254 3.35 31.17 8.62
C PRO A 254 3.68 30.19 7.47
N ASP A 255 3.42 28.89 7.66
CA ASP A 255 3.69 27.85 6.66
C ASP A 255 3.09 28.18 5.30
N LYS A 256 1.84 28.68 5.26
CA LYS A 256 1.16 29.07 4.00
C LYS A 256 1.88 30.12 3.15
N CYS A 257 2.81 30.88 3.75
CA CYS A 257 3.62 31.87 3.06
C CYS A 257 4.95 31.31 2.56
N ASN A 258 5.31 30.09 2.97
CA ASN A 258 6.58 29.46 2.60
C ASN A 258 6.50 28.92 1.16
N PRO A 259 7.41 29.35 0.27
CA PRO A 259 7.44 28.83 -1.11
C PRO A 259 7.67 27.32 -1.22
N MET A 260 8.16 26.65 -0.17
CA MET A 260 8.32 25.20 -0.06
C MET A 260 7.08 24.50 0.53
N GLU A 261 5.98 25.24 0.79
CA GLU A 261 4.78 24.66 1.42
C GLU A 261 4.22 23.43 0.68
N PRO A 262 4.20 23.33 -0.67
CA PRO A 262 3.71 22.13 -1.32
C PRO A 262 4.43 20.85 -0.93
N VAL A 263 5.76 20.88 -0.78
CA VAL A 263 6.50 19.70 -0.34
C VAL A 263 6.43 19.52 1.19
N ASN A 264 6.40 20.60 1.95
CA ASN A 264 6.23 20.57 3.41
C ASN A 264 4.88 19.95 3.79
N GLU A 265 3.82 20.24 3.04
CA GLU A 265 2.51 19.64 3.24
C GLU A 265 2.57 18.13 3.06
N VAL A 266 3.17 17.63 1.96
CA VAL A 266 3.38 16.20 1.76
C VAL A 266 4.13 15.58 2.93
N HIS A 267 5.21 16.21 3.42
CA HIS A 267 6.00 15.74 4.55
C HIS A 267 5.19 15.67 5.85
N ARG A 268 4.35 16.67 6.11
CA ARG A 268 3.49 16.74 7.29
C ARG A 268 2.49 15.57 7.32
N TYR A 269 1.80 15.34 6.20
CA TYR A 269 0.85 14.23 6.07
C TYR A 269 1.55 12.87 6.08
N LEU A 270 2.69 12.72 5.39
CA LEU A 270 3.49 11.49 5.40
C LEU A 270 3.94 11.11 6.82
N LYS A 271 4.46 12.07 7.59
CA LYS A 271 4.86 11.83 8.98
C LYS A 271 3.67 11.44 9.86
N GLY A 272 2.49 12.05 9.65
CA GLY A 272 1.24 11.65 10.29
C GLY A 272 0.85 10.22 9.96
N PHE A 273 0.81 9.87 8.67
CA PHE A 273 0.52 8.54 8.17
C PHE A 273 1.46 7.48 8.75
N LEU A 274 2.77 7.67 8.68
CA LEU A 274 3.74 6.71 9.20
C LEU A 274 3.68 6.59 10.73
N ARG A 275 3.27 7.64 11.45
CA ARG A 275 3.07 7.60 12.90
C ARG A 275 1.89 6.71 13.29
N CYS A 276 0.81 6.74 12.54
CA CYS A 276 -0.35 5.87 12.75
C CYS A 276 -0.02 4.41 12.42
N HIS A 277 0.82 4.19 11.41
CA HIS A 277 1.26 2.86 10.98
C HIS A 277 2.64 2.48 11.53
N ARG A 278 2.78 2.40 12.84
CA ARG A 278 4.05 2.13 13.56
C ARG A 278 4.77 0.83 13.16
N GLY A 279 4.20 0.04 12.25
CA GLY A 279 4.74 -1.25 11.78
C GLY A 279 5.70 -1.17 10.60
N TYR A 280 6.12 0.01 10.12
CA TYR A 280 7.09 0.09 9.05
C TYR A 280 8.51 -0.25 9.52
N SER A 281 9.27 -0.90 8.67
CA SER A 281 10.68 -1.20 8.85
C SER A 281 11.48 -0.69 7.64
N ARG A 282 12.80 -0.74 7.72
CA ARG A 282 13.66 -0.43 6.56
C ARG A 282 13.27 -1.22 5.31
N ARG A 283 12.81 -2.46 5.49
CA ARG A 283 12.53 -3.40 4.40
C ARG A 283 11.23 -3.10 3.66
N ASN A 284 10.23 -2.59 4.38
CA ASN A 284 8.91 -2.32 3.80
C ASN A 284 8.56 -0.83 3.72
N LEU A 285 9.48 0.07 4.02
CA LEU A 285 9.24 1.50 3.97
C LEU A 285 8.73 1.93 2.59
N GLN A 286 9.33 1.42 1.50
CA GLN A 286 8.88 1.76 0.14
C GLN A 286 7.44 1.30 -0.12
N ASP A 287 7.03 0.16 0.40
CA ASP A 287 5.63 -0.31 0.27
C ASP A 287 4.66 0.66 0.95
N TRP A 288 5.01 1.19 2.13
CA TRP A 288 4.24 2.23 2.81
C TRP A 288 4.22 3.55 2.04
N LEU A 289 5.33 3.94 1.42
CA LEU A 289 5.39 5.12 0.57
C LEU A 289 4.51 4.97 -0.68
N ASN A 290 4.50 3.79 -1.30
CA ASN A 290 3.63 3.49 -2.44
C ASN A 290 2.14 3.57 -2.03
N LEU A 291 1.78 3.06 -0.85
CA LEU A 291 0.43 3.17 -0.31
C LEU A 291 0.07 4.65 -0.02
N PHE A 292 0.96 5.41 0.61
CA PHE A 292 0.74 6.83 0.85
C PHE A 292 0.54 7.60 -0.45
N CYS A 293 1.40 7.40 -1.46
CA CYS A 293 1.28 8.03 -2.77
C CYS A 293 -0.04 7.66 -3.46
N PHE A 294 -0.50 6.42 -3.35
CA PHE A 294 -1.81 6.03 -3.84
C PHE A 294 -2.94 6.83 -3.16
N ILE A 295 -2.90 6.90 -1.81
CA ILE A 295 -3.91 7.65 -1.05
C ILE A 295 -3.88 9.16 -1.39
N TRP A 296 -2.69 9.72 -1.58
CA TRP A 296 -2.51 11.14 -1.91
C TRP A 296 -2.93 11.46 -3.36
N ASN A 297 -2.40 10.72 -4.31
CA ASN A 297 -2.51 11.01 -5.74
C ASN A 297 -3.89 10.68 -6.32
N GLU A 298 -4.60 9.68 -5.76
CA GLU A 298 -5.92 9.33 -6.24
C GLU A 298 -6.96 10.33 -5.73
N GLY A 299 -7.65 10.98 -6.66
CA GLY A 299 -8.76 11.87 -6.33
C GLY A 299 -10.00 11.12 -5.81
N GLY A 300 -10.88 11.86 -5.14
CA GLY A 300 -12.16 11.36 -4.65
C GLY A 300 -12.18 11.00 -3.17
N THR A 301 -13.31 10.49 -2.70
CA THR A 301 -13.53 10.04 -1.33
C THR A 301 -12.72 8.78 -1.02
N LYS A 302 -12.59 8.42 0.27
CA LYS A 302 -11.91 7.16 0.67
C LYS A 302 -12.56 5.93 0.04
N ALA A 303 -13.90 5.91 -0.02
CA ALA A 303 -14.64 4.84 -0.69
C ALA A 303 -14.33 4.75 -2.20
N GLN A 304 -14.24 5.88 -2.90
CA GLN A 304 -13.84 5.90 -4.31
C GLN A 304 -12.39 5.45 -4.52
N LYS A 305 -11.50 5.77 -3.59
CA LYS A 305 -10.11 5.25 -3.62
C LYS A 305 -10.08 3.74 -3.37
N ALA A 306 -10.90 3.22 -2.44
CA ALA A 306 -11.06 1.78 -2.22
C ALA A 306 -11.58 1.07 -3.47
N GLN A 307 -12.55 1.66 -4.17
CA GLN A 307 -13.03 1.16 -5.47
C GLN A 307 -11.89 1.08 -6.49
N LYS A 308 -11.14 2.16 -6.70
CA LYS A 308 -10.00 2.20 -7.64
C LYS A 308 -8.93 1.15 -7.29
N PHE A 309 -8.67 0.96 -6.00
CA PHE A 309 -7.76 -0.09 -5.54
C PHE A 309 -8.27 -1.47 -5.92
N ILE A 310 -9.56 -1.78 -5.66
CA ILE A 310 -10.17 -3.07 -6.00
C ILE A 310 -10.13 -3.30 -7.51
N GLU A 311 -10.47 -2.31 -8.32
CA GLU A 311 -10.39 -2.38 -9.80
C GLU A 311 -8.98 -2.68 -10.30
N LYS A 312 -7.95 -2.12 -9.66
CA LYS A 312 -6.54 -2.45 -9.94
C LYS A 312 -6.21 -3.89 -9.49
N ALA A 313 -6.65 -4.26 -8.28
CA ALA A 313 -6.33 -5.54 -7.65
C ALA A 313 -6.93 -6.75 -8.38
N ILE A 314 -8.14 -6.63 -8.93
CA ILE A 314 -8.80 -7.70 -9.70
C ILE A 314 -8.15 -7.95 -11.06
N LYS A 315 -7.44 -6.95 -11.62
CA LYS A 315 -6.74 -7.06 -12.91
C LYS A 315 -5.28 -7.49 -12.75
N LYS A 316 -4.63 -7.06 -11.67
CA LYS A 316 -3.19 -7.31 -11.47
C LYS A 316 -2.92 -8.78 -11.14
N ARG A 317 -2.08 -9.43 -11.96
CA ARG A 317 -1.59 -10.79 -11.70
C ARG A 317 -0.50 -10.73 -10.62
N ALA A 318 -0.91 -10.90 -9.38
CA ALA A 318 -0.05 -10.82 -8.20
C ALA A 318 -0.64 -11.72 -7.12
N LEU A 319 -0.02 -12.88 -6.88
CA LEU A 319 -0.52 -13.89 -5.95
C LEU A 319 0.26 -13.86 -4.64
N LEU A 320 -0.44 -13.74 -3.53
CA LEU A 320 0.10 -13.94 -2.19
C LEU A 320 -0.78 -14.93 -1.44
N ARG A 321 -0.21 -16.03 -0.96
CA ARG A 321 -0.89 -17.01 -0.12
C ARG A 321 -0.50 -16.81 1.33
N PHE A 322 -1.44 -17.03 2.26
CA PHE A 322 -1.22 -16.84 3.71
C PHE A 322 0.01 -17.63 4.23
N ARG A 323 0.16 -18.89 3.81
CA ARG A 323 1.29 -19.73 4.23
C ARG A 323 2.65 -19.31 3.64
N GLY A 324 2.65 -18.64 2.49
CA GLY A 324 3.87 -18.15 1.81
C GLY A 324 4.17 -16.67 2.04
N GLN A 325 3.40 -15.98 2.89
CA GLN A 325 3.56 -14.53 3.04
C GLN A 325 4.93 -14.14 3.64
N LYS A 326 5.50 -14.95 4.53
CA LYS A 326 6.84 -14.69 5.12
C LYS A 326 7.94 -14.78 4.06
N ASP A 327 7.89 -15.79 3.21
CA ASP A 327 8.87 -16.03 2.15
C ASP A 327 8.74 -14.98 1.04
N ALA A 328 7.51 -14.66 0.63
CA ALA A 328 7.25 -13.62 -0.36
C ALA A 328 7.70 -12.23 0.11
N MET A 329 7.57 -11.90 1.40
CA MET A 329 8.05 -10.65 1.98
C MET A 329 9.58 -10.66 2.16
N ALA A 330 10.21 -11.81 2.34
CA ALA A 330 11.67 -11.94 2.40
C ALA A 330 12.31 -11.81 1.01
N ALA A 331 11.67 -12.29 -0.05
CA ALA A 331 12.16 -12.23 -1.43
C ALA A 331 12.06 -10.81 -2.07
N ARG A 332 11.41 -9.85 -1.41
CA ARG A 332 11.33 -8.44 -1.81
C ARG A 332 12.53 -7.59 -1.35
N LYS A 333 13.61 -8.25 -0.92
CA LYS A 333 14.86 -7.62 -0.46
C LYS A 333 15.70 -7.09 -1.61
#